data_a2582502108fdc7f8f64a84b221e6a92
#
_entry.id   a2582502108fdc7f8f64a84b221e6a92
#
_cell.length_a   1.000
_cell.length_b   1.000
_cell.length_c   1.000
_cell.angle_alpha   90.00
_cell.angle_beta   90.00
_cell.angle_gamma   90.00
#
_symmetry.space_group_name_H-M   'P 1'
#
loop_
_entity.id
_entity.type
_entity.pdbx_description
1 polymer ?
#
loop_
_entity_poly.entity_id
_entity_poly.type
_entity_poly.pdbx_seq_one_letter_code
_entity_poly.pdbx_strand_id
1 'polypeptide(L)'
;MEYRELKKSEISKELFASFVRRQEVNAVLTRIDGQWREISRPFMDDWSPSDYDFLVKCLINTIETGGAVFGVFDEKGRLKAFASLEGGIFGRKHRYKDLSSLHVSAECRRSGIGKKLFCMAALKAKANGADRLVYFGALCCRDAKLLFKYGLPRRRGDQRASFGK
;
A
#
# COMPACT_ATOMS: atom_id res chain seq x y z
N MET A 1 14.10 -5.80 12.32
CA MET A 1 13.33 -5.03 11.30
C MET A 1 13.28 -3.57 11.69
N GLU A 2 13.88 -2.72 10.88
CA GLU A 2 13.87 -1.27 11.01
C GLU A 2 12.74 -0.67 10.16
N TYR A 3 11.96 0.24 10.74
CA TYR A 3 10.84 0.93 10.07
C TYR A 3 11.16 2.42 10.03
N ARG A 4 11.22 3.01 8.84
CA ARG A 4 11.54 4.44 8.68
C ARG A 4 10.95 5.06 7.42
N GLU A 5 10.87 6.37 7.42
CA GLU A 5 10.59 7.16 6.22
C GLU A 5 11.84 7.21 5.34
N LEU A 6 11.65 7.12 4.03
CA LEU A 6 12.73 7.14 3.03
C LEU A 6 12.95 8.56 2.49
N LYS A 7 14.20 8.89 2.23
CA LYS A 7 14.58 10.09 1.50
C LYS A 7 14.56 9.81 -0.01
N LYS A 8 14.36 10.84 -0.82
CA LYS A 8 14.41 10.72 -2.29
C LYS A 8 15.70 10.05 -2.80
N SER A 9 16.85 10.38 -2.21
CA SER A 9 18.15 9.83 -2.59
C SER A 9 18.32 8.33 -2.33
N GLU A 10 17.44 7.73 -1.55
CA GLU A 10 17.46 6.29 -1.25
C GLU A 10 16.60 5.47 -2.21
N ILE A 11 15.75 6.15 -3.00
CA ILE A 11 14.81 5.48 -3.91
C ILE A 11 15.49 5.27 -5.25
N SER A 12 15.89 4.03 -5.48
CA SER A 12 16.50 3.57 -6.73
C SER A 12 16.07 2.15 -7.05
N LYS A 13 16.39 1.63 -8.20
CA LYS A 13 16.10 0.25 -8.59
C LYS A 13 16.81 -0.77 -7.69
N GLU A 14 18.01 -0.44 -7.27
CA GLU A 14 18.85 -1.27 -6.38
C GLU A 14 18.20 -1.46 -5.01
N LEU A 15 17.42 -0.48 -4.53
CA LEU A 15 16.64 -0.61 -3.30
C LEU A 15 15.73 -1.85 -3.33
N PHE A 16 15.22 -2.21 -4.49
CA PHE A 16 14.30 -3.33 -4.70
C PHE A 16 14.99 -4.64 -5.12
N ALA A 17 16.33 -4.68 -5.21
CA ALA A 17 17.07 -5.85 -5.73
C ALA A 17 16.76 -7.17 -4.99
N SER A 18 16.40 -7.10 -3.72
CA SER A 18 16.02 -8.26 -2.89
C SER A 18 14.52 -8.34 -2.57
N PHE A 19 13.70 -7.47 -3.18
CA PHE A 19 12.27 -7.43 -2.92
C PHE A 19 11.53 -8.43 -3.81
N VAL A 20 10.82 -9.37 -3.22
CA VAL A 20 10.06 -10.39 -3.95
C VAL A 20 8.58 -10.01 -3.97
N ARG A 21 8.14 -9.47 -5.12
CA ARG A 21 6.74 -9.05 -5.32
C ARG A 21 5.82 -10.25 -5.61
N ARG A 22 6.34 -11.30 -6.18
CA ARG A 22 5.59 -12.46 -6.63
C ARG A 22 4.49 -12.89 -5.66
N GLN A 23 3.28 -13.02 -6.17
CA GLN A 23 2.10 -13.42 -5.42
C GLN A 23 1.20 -14.31 -6.27
N GLU A 24 0.93 -15.50 -5.78
CA GLU A 24 -0.11 -16.37 -6.33
C GLU A 24 -1.48 -15.87 -5.85
N VAL A 25 -2.32 -15.52 -6.78
CA VAL A 25 -3.70 -15.08 -6.55
C VAL A 25 -4.63 -16.20 -7.04
N ASN A 26 -5.39 -16.81 -6.13
CA ASN A 26 -6.30 -17.91 -6.45
C ASN A 26 -7.74 -17.44 -6.60
N ALA A 27 -8.08 -16.30 -6.01
CA ALA A 27 -9.42 -15.75 -6.07
C ALA A 27 -9.40 -14.23 -6.04
N VAL A 28 -10.37 -13.63 -6.69
CA VAL A 28 -10.59 -12.19 -6.72
C VAL A 28 -11.97 -11.84 -6.18
N LEU A 29 -12.08 -10.66 -5.56
CA LEU A 29 -13.38 -10.11 -5.20
C LEU A 29 -13.91 -9.28 -6.36
N THR A 30 -15.08 -9.62 -6.84
CA THR A 30 -15.79 -8.86 -7.87
C THR A 30 -17.22 -8.55 -7.44
N ARG A 31 -17.84 -7.57 -8.10
CA ARG A 31 -19.22 -7.21 -7.82
C ARG A 31 -20.14 -7.80 -8.88
N ILE A 32 -21.04 -8.70 -8.45
CA ILE A 32 -22.05 -9.34 -9.28
C ILE A 32 -23.41 -8.98 -8.67
N ASP A 33 -24.32 -8.44 -9.46
CA ASP A 33 -25.68 -8.01 -9.04
C ASP A 33 -25.67 -7.12 -7.78
N GLY A 34 -24.71 -6.22 -7.72
CA GLY A 34 -24.57 -5.30 -6.60
C GLY A 34 -23.92 -5.89 -5.35
N GLN A 35 -23.66 -7.19 -5.28
CA GLN A 35 -23.05 -7.88 -4.16
C GLN A 35 -21.58 -8.23 -4.43
N TRP A 36 -20.74 -8.19 -3.41
CA TRP A 36 -19.37 -8.65 -3.50
C TRP A 36 -19.30 -10.17 -3.41
N ARG A 37 -18.73 -10.81 -4.43
CA ARG A 37 -18.52 -12.26 -4.50
C ARG A 37 -17.04 -12.56 -4.72
N GLU A 38 -16.58 -13.60 -4.05
CA GLU A 38 -15.27 -14.19 -4.28
C GLU A 38 -15.40 -15.17 -5.46
N ILE A 39 -14.64 -14.94 -6.54
CA ILE A 39 -14.59 -15.85 -7.68
C ILE A 39 -13.19 -16.43 -7.82
N SER A 40 -13.13 -17.71 -8.14
CA SER A 40 -11.87 -18.39 -8.46
C SER A 40 -11.33 -17.83 -9.78
N ARG A 41 -10.14 -17.23 -9.72
CA ARG A 41 -9.42 -16.71 -10.89
C ARG A 41 -7.92 -16.79 -10.60
N PRO A 42 -7.32 -17.96 -10.80
CA PRO A 42 -5.90 -18.16 -10.50
C PRO A 42 -5.02 -17.40 -11.50
N PHE A 43 -4.07 -16.61 -10.99
CA PHE A 43 -3.02 -15.97 -11.78
C PHE A 43 -1.81 -15.66 -10.89
N MET A 44 -0.66 -15.45 -11.54
CA MET A 44 0.54 -14.98 -10.87
C MET A 44 0.62 -13.45 -11.00
N ASP A 45 0.64 -12.76 -9.86
CA ASP A 45 0.85 -11.33 -9.78
C ASP A 45 2.33 -11.08 -9.43
N ASP A 46 3.08 -10.67 -10.43
CA ASP A 46 4.52 -10.39 -10.31
C ASP A 46 4.88 -9.12 -11.08
N TRP A 47 6.02 -8.53 -10.74
CA TRP A 47 6.50 -7.33 -11.38
C TRP A 47 7.71 -7.63 -12.28
N SER A 48 7.62 -7.12 -13.50
CA SER A 48 8.74 -7.11 -14.44
C SER A 48 9.79 -6.04 -14.06
N PRO A 49 10.99 -6.09 -14.62
CA PRO A 49 11.98 -5.01 -14.44
C PRO A 49 11.46 -3.62 -14.79
N SER A 50 10.60 -3.49 -15.81
CA SER A 50 9.97 -2.22 -16.20
C SER A 50 8.96 -1.72 -15.17
N ASP A 51 8.26 -2.62 -14.46
CA ASP A 51 7.35 -2.23 -13.37
C ASP A 51 8.11 -1.61 -12.21
N TYR A 52 9.29 -2.14 -11.88
CA TYR A 52 10.18 -1.53 -10.88
C TYR A 52 10.72 -0.17 -11.34
N ASP A 53 11.06 0.01 -12.61
CA ASP A 53 11.49 1.30 -13.15
C ASP A 53 10.37 2.34 -13.05
N PHE A 54 9.13 1.94 -13.33
CA PHE A 54 7.96 2.78 -13.16
C PHE A 54 7.68 3.10 -11.68
N LEU A 55 7.75 2.09 -10.80
CA LEU A 55 7.57 2.25 -9.36
C LEU A 55 8.55 3.28 -8.77
N VAL A 56 9.84 3.19 -9.12
CA VAL A 56 10.86 4.14 -8.65
C VAL A 56 10.48 5.58 -9.01
N LYS A 57 10.04 5.81 -10.25
CA LYS A 57 9.57 7.14 -10.70
C LYS A 57 8.36 7.61 -9.89
N CYS A 58 7.39 6.72 -9.64
CA CYS A 58 6.20 7.06 -8.85
C CYS A 58 6.57 7.42 -7.40
N LEU A 59 7.45 6.66 -6.76
CA LEU A 59 7.87 6.92 -5.37
C LEU A 59 8.66 8.22 -5.23
N ILE A 60 9.53 8.51 -6.20
CA ILE A 60 10.24 9.80 -6.26
C ILE A 60 9.24 10.95 -6.39
N ASN A 61 8.29 10.85 -7.32
CA ASN A 61 7.24 11.86 -7.51
C ASN A 61 6.39 12.03 -6.24
N THR A 62 6.04 10.95 -5.54
CA THR A 62 5.31 11.02 -4.25
C THR A 62 6.06 11.91 -3.26
N ILE A 63 7.38 11.76 -3.10
CA ILE A 63 8.19 12.60 -2.20
C ILE A 63 8.25 14.04 -2.71
N GLU A 64 8.50 14.24 -4.00
CA GLU A 64 8.60 15.59 -4.61
C GLU A 64 7.31 16.40 -4.49
N THR A 65 6.17 15.72 -4.47
CA THR A 65 4.85 16.35 -4.31
C THR A 65 4.39 16.47 -2.85
N GLY A 66 5.32 16.30 -1.88
CA GLY A 66 5.04 16.45 -0.44
C GLY A 66 4.39 15.24 0.22
N GLY A 67 4.45 14.10 -0.43
CA GLY A 67 4.08 12.80 0.15
C GLY A 67 5.20 12.19 0.99
N ALA A 68 5.00 10.96 1.42
CA ALA A 68 5.97 10.20 2.20
C ALA A 68 6.06 8.75 1.72
N VAL A 69 7.27 8.22 1.68
CA VAL A 69 7.52 6.81 1.39
C VAL A 69 8.13 6.18 2.62
N PHE A 70 7.59 5.06 3.05
CA PHE A 70 8.07 4.29 4.20
C PHE A 70 8.70 2.98 3.73
N GLY A 71 9.82 2.62 4.34
CA GLY A 71 10.51 1.36 4.12
C GLY A 71 10.64 0.55 5.40
N VAL A 72 10.69 -0.77 5.24
CA VAL A 72 11.00 -1.72 6.31
C VAL A 72 12.21 -2.54 5.87
N PHE A 73 13.24 -2.56 6.69
CA PHE A 73 14.52 -3.19 6.38
C PHE A 73 14.84 -4.33 7.35
N ASP A 74 15.49 -5.37 6.85
CA ASP A 74 16.08 -6.39 7.69
C ASP A 74 17.43 -5.95 8.27
N GLU A 75 18.06 -6.80 9.07
CA GLU A 75 19.36 -6.55 9.71
C GLU A 75 20.52 -6.38 8.71
N LYS A 76 20.32 -6.82 7.46
CA LYS A 76 21.28 -6.67 6.35
C LYS A 76 20.99 -5.44 5.50
N GLY A 77 20.08 -4.57 5.93
CA GLY A 77 19.68 -3.38 5.18
C GLY A 77 18.85 -3.64 3.91
N ARG A 78 18.29 -4.84 3.74
CA ARG A 78 17.48 -5.19 2.56
C ARG A 78 16.02 -4.81 2.78
N LEU A 79 15.41 -4.16 1.79
CA LEU A 79 14.00 -3.78 1.81
C LEU A 79 13.10 -5.01 1.86
N LYS A 80 12.18 -5.04 2.83
CA LYS A 80 11.20 -6.12 3.05
C LYS A 80 9.75 -5.67 2.92
N ALA A 81 9.48 -4.39 3.06
CA ALA A 81 8.17 -3.82 2.82
C ALA A 81 8.30 -2.32 2.52
N PHE A 82 7.33 -1.77 1.82
CA PHE A 82 7.22 -0.33 1.63
C PHE A 82 5.77 0.11 1.49
N ALA A 83 5.54 1.40 1.76
CA ALA A 83 4.27 2.08 1.53
C ALA A 83 4.52 3.49 1.02
N SER A 84 3.64 4.00 0.17
CA SER A 84 3.64 5.38 -0.30
C SER A 84 2.34 6.08 0.04
N LEU A 85 2.47 7.24 0.68
CA LEU A 85 1.38 8.14 1.06
C LEU A 85 1.50 9.40 0.21
N GLU A 86 0.50 9.68 -0.62
CA GLU A 86 0.54 10.83 -1.52
C GLU A 86 0.48 12.17 -0.78
N GLY A 87 1.08 13.22 -1.37
CA GLY A 87 1.16 14.55 -0.76
C GLY A 87 -0.18 15.26 -0.69
N GLY A 88 -1.01 15.11 -1.72
CA GLY A 88 -2.28 15.81 -1.86
C GLY A 88 -3.33 15.40 -0.83
N ILE A 89 -4.12 16.38 -0.39
CA ILE A 89 -5.37 16.16 0.35
C ILE A 89 -6.51 16.46 -0.60
N PHE A 90 -7.53 15.60 -0.62
CA PHE A 90 -8.69 15.76 -1.48
C PHE A 90 -10.01 15.50 -0.73
N GLY A 91 -11.13 15.84 -1.36
CA GLY A 91 -12.47 15.68 -0.83
C GLY A 91 -13.06 16.97 -0.26
N ARG A 92 -14.40 17.13 -0.36
CA ARG A 92 -15.11 18.34 0.07
C ARG A 92 -15.59 18.25 1.53
N LYS A 93 -16.21 17.12 1.89
CA LYS A 93 -16.80 16.91 3.23
C LYS A 93 -15.77 16.39 4.24
N HIS A 94 -14.84 15.57 3.78
CA HIS A 94 -13.76 14.98 4.58
C HIS A 94 -12.46 15.15 3.82
N ARG A 95 -11.37 15.30 4.55
CA ARG A 95 -10.01 15.42 4.02
C ARG A 95 -9.39 14.04 3.89
N TYR A 96 -9.21 13.58 2.67
CA TYR A 96 -8.64 12.28 2.35
C TYR A 96 -7.18 12.41 1.94
N LYS A 97 -6.37 11.43 2.32
CA LYS A 97 -5.06 11.16 1.71
C LYS A 97 -5.07 9.78 1.08
N ASP A 98 -4.32 9.64 -0.01
CA ASP A 98 -4.19 8.38 -0.74
C ASP A 98 -2.95 7.61 -0.26
N LEU A 99 -3.15 6.36 0.15
CA LEU A 99 -2.11 5.37 0.34
C LEU A 99 -1.99 4.60 -0.98
N SER A 100 -1.12 5.07 -1.87
CA SER A 100 -1.01 4.56 -3.25
C SER A 100 -0.32 3.20 -3.33
N SER A 101 0.55 2.89 -2.37
CA SER A 101 1.23 1.58 -2.31
C SER A 101 1.32 1.06 -0.87
N LEU A 102 1.17 -0.26 -0.73
CA LEU A 102 1.44 -1.00 0.49
C LEU A 102 1.83 -2.43 0.12
N HIS A 103 3.10 -2.71 0.11
CA HIS A 103 3.63 -4.00 -0.32
C HIS A 103 4.58 -4.61 0.69
N VAL A 104 4.50 -5.93 0.85
CA VAL A 104 5.38 -6.74 1.70
C VAL A 104 5.99 -7.84 0.85
N SER A 105 7.30 -7.99 0.91
CA SER A 105 8.05 -9.03 0.23
C SER A 105 7.51 -10.42 0.59
N ALA A 106 7.45 -11.33 -0.37
CA ALA A 106 6.72 -12.59 -0.28
C ALA A 106 7.08 -13.39 0.99
N GLU A 107 8.36 -13.49 1.30
CA GLU A 107 8.89 -14.23 2.44
C GLU A 107 8.57 -13.60 3.81
N CYS A 108 8.17 -12.33 3.82
CA CYS A 108 7.87 -11.57 5.04
C CYS A 108 6.37 -11.36 5.27
N ARG A 109 5.52 -11.89 4.39
CA ARG A 109 4.07 -11.74 4.52
C ARG A 109 3.55 -12.50 5.75
N ARG A 110 2.38 -12.04 6.27
CA ARG A 110 1.70 -12.61 7.43
C ARG A 110 2.42 -12.47 8.78
N SER A 111 3.52 -11.73 8.84
CA SER A 111 4.29 -11.41 10.05
C SER A 111 3.84 -10.12 10.78
N GLY A 112 2.76 -9.47 10.33
CA GLY A 112 2.28 -8.21 10.89
C GLY A 112 2.97 -6.94 10.34
N ILE A 113 3.99 -7.08 9.49
CA ILE A 113 4.74 -5.94 8.92
C ILE A 113 3.81 -4.98 8.17
N GLY A 114 2.95 -5.50 7.30
CA GLY A 114 2.00 -4.65 6.55
C GLY A 114 1.05 -3.86 7.44
N LYS A 115 0.58 -4.46 8.55
CA LYS A 115 -0.24 -3.75 9.55
C LYS A 115 0.51 -2.59 10.17
N LYS A 116 1.74 -2.82 10.63
CA LYS A 116 2.54 -1.79 11.29
C LYS A 116 2.86 -0.65 10.31
N LEU A 117 3.20 -1.00 9.06
CA LEU A 117 3.47 -0.03 8.00
C LEU A 117 2.24 0.81 7.65
N PHE A 118 1.06 0.17 7.59
CA PHE A 118 -0.22 0.86 7.42
C PHE A 118 -0.49 1.85 8.56
N CYS A 119 -0.27 1.45 9.82
CA CYS A 119 -0.43 2.33 10.97
C CYS A 119 0.50 3.55 10.91
N MET A 120 1.76 3.36 10.47
CA MET A 120 2.69 4.47 10.29
C MET A 120 2.20 5.46 9.24
N ALA A 121 1.75 4.98 8.07
CA ALA A 121 1.18 5.81 7.02
C ALA A 121 -0.08 6.54 7.50
N ALA A 122 -0.95 5.87 8.26
CA ALA A 122 -2.17 6.45 8.82
C ALA A 122 -1.86 7.57 9.84
N LEU A 123 -0.89 7.37 10.71
CA LEU A 123 -0.44 8.40 11.66
C LEU A 123 0.15 9.63 10.93
N LYS A 124 0.96 9.41 9.90
CA LYS A 124 1.50 10.49 9.06
C LYS A 124 0.39 11.25 8.31
N ALA A 125 -0.58 10.53 7.76
CA ALA A 125 -1.74 11.14 7.10
C ALA A 125 -2.53 12.03 8.06
N LYS A 126 -2.78 11.55 9.28
CA LYS A 126 -3.45 12.31 10.34
C LYS A 126 -2.64 13.54 10.75
N ALA A 127 -1.34 13.39 10.96
CA ALA A 127 -0.44 14.50 11.29
C ALA A 127 -0.42 15.58 10.19
N ASN A 128 -0.57 15.17 8.92
CA ASN A 128 -0.70 16.07 7.77
C ASN A 128 -2.13 16.62 7.59
N GLY A 129 -3.03 16.42 8.54
CA GLY A 129 -4.36 17.00 8.56
C GLY A 129 -5.43 16.22 7.80
N ALA A 130 -5.19 14.97 7.41
CA ALA A 130 -6.24 14.12 6.83
C ALA A 130 -7.17 13.55 7.91
N ASP A 131 -8.46 13.47 7.59
CA ASP A 131 -9.46 12.80 8.43
C ASP A 131 -9.57 11.32 8.07
N ARG A 132 -9.20 10.97 6.84
CA ARG A 132 -9.40 9.64 6.26
C ARG A 132 -8.27 9.25 5.33
N LEU A 133 -8.00 7.96 5.30
CA LEU A 133 -7.07 7.35 4.36
C LEU A 133 -7.86 6.57 3.30
N VAL A 134 -7.46 6.71 2.04
CA VAL A 134 -7.97 5.90 0.93
C VAL A 134 -6.84 5.00 0.44
N TYR A 135 -7.12 3.74 0.19
CA TYR A 135 -6.19 2.80 -0.39
C TYR A 135 -6.79 2.20 -1.65
N PHE A 136 -6.09 2.35 -2.77
CA PHE A 136 -6.46 1.80 -4.07
C PHE A 136 -5.59 0.58 -4.41
N GLY A 137 -5.60 -0.42 -3.56
CA GLY A 137 -4.89 -1.67 -3.81
C GLY A 137 -5.61 -2.58 -4.79
N ALA A 138 -4.88 -3.51 -5.41
CA ALA A 138 -5.48 -4.58 -6.20
C ALA A 138 -6.44 -5.39 -5.33
N LEU A 139 -7.65 -5.64 -5.83
CA LEU A 139 -8.70 -6.38 -5.11
C LEU A 139 -8.44 -7.89 -5.17
N CYS A 140 -7.26 -8.35 -4.78
CA CYS A 140 -7.15 -9.75 -4.44
C CYS A 140 -7.85 -10.01 -3.10
N CYS A 141 -8.44 -11.18 -2.90
CA CYS A 141 -9.15 -11.53 -1.68
C CYS A 141 -8.31 -11.37 -0.42
N ARG A 142 -7.01 -11.46 -0.55
CA ARG A 142 -6.05 -11.36 0.55
C ARG A 142 -5.89 -9.93 1.04
N ASP A 143 -5.77 -8.97 0.13
CA ASP A 143 -5.65 -7.53 0.43
C ASP A 143 -6.98 -6.96 0.92
N ALA A 144 -8.09 -7.41 0.33
CA ALA A 144 -9.42 -7.05 0.78
C ALA A 144 -9.67 -7.49 2.23
N LYS A 145 -9.25 -8.69 2.64
CA LYS A 145 -9.39 -9.16 4.04
C LYS A 145 -8.60 -8.29 5.02
N LEU A 146 -7.42 -7.79 4.63
CA LEU A 146 -6.66 -6.85 5.45
C LEU A 146 -7.42 -5.52 5.62
N LEU A 147 -7.91 -4.96 4.52
CA LEU A 147 -8.65 -3.70 4.51
C LEU A 147 -9.93 -3.79 5.36
N PHE A 148 -10.67 -4.92 5.30
CA PHE A 148 -11.86 -5.13 6.13
C PHE A 148 -11.55 -5.23 7.63
N LYS A 149 -10.46 -5.89 7.99
CA LYS A 149 -10.09 -6.05 9.41
C LYS A 149 -9.83 -4.71 10.09
N TYR A 150 -9.44 -3.68 9.33
CA TYR A 150 -9.13 -2.34 9.84
C TYR A 150 -10.17 -1.27 9.51
N GLY A 151 -11.39 -1.69 9.15
CA GLY A 151 -12.50 -0.77 8.95
C GLY A 151 -12.44 0.04 7.66
N LEU A 152 -11.67 -0.42 6.67
CA LEU A 152 -11.66 0.21 5.36
C LEU A 152 -12.86 -0.29 4.54
N PRO A 153 -13.79 0.56 4.10
CA PRO A 153 -14.95 0.12 3.34
C PRO A 153 -14.59 -0.36 1.94
N ARG A 154 -15.35 -1.35 1.45
CA ARG A 154 -15.22 -1.88 0.09
C ARG A 154 -15.72 -0.88 -0.95
N ARG A 155 -15.07 -0.83 -2.09
CA ARG A 155 -15.42 0.07 -3.18
C ARG A 155 -16.83 -0.11 -3.76
N ARG A 156 -17.51 0.98 -3.83
CA ARG A 156 -18.08 1.52 -5.06
C ARG A 156 -17.36 2.85 -5.30
N GLY A 157 -16.26 2.91 -6.02
CA GLY A 157 -15.59 4.20 -6.22
C GLY A 157 -15.18 5.02 -4.98
N ASP A 158 -15.48 4.54 -3.77
CA ASP A 158 -15.36 5.24 -2.51
C ASP A 158 -14.84 4.32 -1.42
N GLN A 159 -13.53 4.22 -1.28
CA GLN A 159 -12.90 3.48 -0.18
C GLN A 159 -12.43 4.48 0.88
N ARG A 160 -13.08 4.46 2.01
CA ARG A 160 -12.88 5.42 3.09
C ARG A 160 -12.65 4.69 4.40
N ALA A 161 -11.46 4.80 4.96
CA ALA A 161 -11.23 4.47 6.35
C ALA A 161 -11.34 5.75 7.19
N SER A 162 -12.15 5.74 8.21
CA SER A 162 -12.10 6.78 9.24
C SER A 162 -11.06 6.40 10.28
N PHE A 163 -10.25 7.34 10.71
CA PHE A 163 -9.48 7.19 11.93
C PHE A 163 -10.48 7.18 13.09
N GLY A 164 -10.76 6.01 13.67
CA GLY A 164 -11.55 5.89 14.90
C GLY A 164 -10.96 6.77 15.99
N LYS A 165 -11.85 7.29 16.84
CA LYS A 165 -11.47 8.00 18.08
C LYS A 165 -10.74 7.07 19.03
#